data_05c6980c117a18c5255f4600ac260564
#
_entry.id   05c6980c117a18c5255f4600ac260564
#
_cell.length_a   1.000
_cell.length_b   1.000
_cell.length_c   1.000
_cell.angle_alpha   90.00
_cell.angle_beta   90.00
_cell.angle_gamma   90.00
#
_symmetry.space_group_name_H-M   'P 1'
#
loop_
_entity.id
_entity.type
_entity.pdbx_description
1 polymer ?
#
loop_
_entity_poly.entity_id
_entity_poly.type
_entity_poly.pdbx_seq_one_letter_code
_entity_poly.pdbx_strand_id
1 'polypeptide(L)'
;LNLSSNEIMLRIYDFLQAPGNWSLSADQVSSEFGMSTKTLVRLFQKETGMTFHQWATQVKLVLAMAWLSDGMSITQVAHQLSYSSDSAFIAQFKRYFAVTPGEFVKQAYC
;
A
#
# COMPACT_ATOMS: atom_id res chain seq x y z
N LEU A 1 7.03 19.25 -17.50
CA LEU A 1 5.66 18.72 -17.54
C LEU A 1 4.97 19.04 -16.25
N ASN A 2 3.89 19.81 -16.35
CA ASN A 2 3.08 20.16 -15.19
C ASN A 2 1.97 19.12 -15.01
N LEU A 3 2.28 18.07 -14.25
CA LEU A 3 1.29 17.08 -13.89
C LEU A 3 0.46 17.57 -12.72
N SER A 4 -0.83 17.28 -12.74
CA SER A 4 -1.69 17.54 -11.58
C SER A 4 -1.27 16.64 -10.41
N SER A 5 -1.65 17.02 -9.19
CA SER A 5 -1.38 16.20 -8.00
C SER A 5 -1.94 14.80 -8.14
N ASN A 6 -3.15 14.66 -8.70
CA ASN A 6 -3.77 13.36 -8.92
C ASN A 6 -2.98 12.51 -9.90
N GLU A 7 -2.47 13.11 -10.98
CA GLU A 7 -1.66 12.38 -11.95
C GLU A 7 -0.36 11.88 -11.35
N ILE A 8 0.29 12.70 -10.51
CA ILE A 8 1.51 12.30 -9.82
C ILE A 8 1.22 11.13 -8.88
N MET A 9 0.12 11.19 -8.13
CA MET A 9 -0.24 10.12 -7.22
C MET A 9 -0.53 8.82 -7.94
N LEU A 10 -1.21 8.88 -9.09
CA LEU A 10 -1.45 7.69 -9.91
C LEU A 10 -0.14 7.07 -10.41
N ARG A 11 0.82 7.90 -10.81
CA ARG A 11 2.13 7.41 -11.25
C ARG A 11 2.91 6.78 -10.10
N ILE A 12 2.81 7.34 -8.91
CA ILE A 12 3.41 6.75 -7.72
C ILE A 12 2.77 5.40 -7.42
N TYR A 13 1.45 5.33 -7.49
CA TYR A 13 0.72 4.08 -7.28
C TYR A 13 1.18 3.01 -8.27
N ASP A 14 1.25 3.34 -9.56
CA ASP A 14 1.70 2.41 -10.59
C ASP A 14 3.15 1.95 -10.34
N PHE A 15 4.01 2.88 -9.96
CA PHE A 15 5.41 2.58 -9.65
C PHE A 15 5.52 1.58 -8.49
N LEU A 16 4.67 1.72 -7.47
CA LEU A 16 4.69 0.85 -6.29
C LEU A 16 4.23 -0.57 -6.59
N GLN A 17 3.56 -0.80 -7.72
CA GLN A 17 3.11 -2.15 -8.10
C GLN A 17 4.27 -3.06 -8.52
N ALA A 18 5.43 -2.52 -8.86
CA ALA A 18 6.57 -3.34 -9.24
C ALA A 18 7.11 -4.11 -8.03
N PRO A 19 7.66 -5.32 -8.24
CA PRO A 19 8.14 -6.15 -7.13
C PRO A 19 9.10 -5.41 -6.20
N GLY A 20 8.82 -5.48 -4.91
CA GLY A 20 9.68 -4.89 -3.89
C GLY A 20 9.46 -3.40 -3.64
N ASN A 21 8.73 -2.70 -4.49
CA ASN A 21 8.61 -1.25 -4.38
C ASN A 21 7.75 -0.80 -3.20
N TRP A 22 6.85 -1.65 -2.70
CA TRP A 22 6.07 -1.30 -1.52
C TRP A 22 6.94 -1.14 -0.26
N SER A 23 8.18 -1.62 -0.27
CA SER A 23 9.10 -1.47 0.85
C SER A 23 9.90 -0.16 0.82
N LEU A 24 9.76 0.64 -0.23
CA LEU A 24 10.50 1.89 -0.37
C LEU A 24 10.01 2.96 0.60
N SER A 25 10.97 3.75 1.09
CA SER A 25 10.66 4.88 1.97
C SER A 25 10.17 6.08 1.15
N ALA A 26 9.60 7.07 1.85
CA ALA A 26 9.20 8.33 1.22
C ALA A 26 10.40 9.00 0.52
N ASP A 27 11.58 8.95 1.12
CA ASP A 27 12.81 9.52 0.53
C ASP A 27 13.15 8.84 -0.79
N GLN A 28 13.05 7.53 -0.83
CA GLN A 28 13.36 6.75 -2.03
C GLN A 28 12.36 7.02 -3.15
N VAL A 29 11.07 7.08 -2.81
CA VAL A 29 10.03 7.37 -3.79
C VAL A 29 10.15 8.80 -4.31
N SER A 30 10.38 9.78 -3.44
CA SER A 30 10.55 11.17 -3.88
C SER A 30 11.74 11.32 -4.83
N SER A 31 12.84 10.65 -4.52
CA SER A 31 14.03 10.65 -5.37
C SER A 31 13.72 10.09 -6.74
N GLU A 32 12.99 9.00 -6.80
CA GLU A 32 12.61 8.35 -8.06
C GLU A 32 11.78 9.28 -8.95
N PHE A 33 10.96 10.13 -8.34
CA PHE A 33 10.08 11.05 -9.07
C PHE A 33 10.67 12.45 -9.22
N GLY A 34 11.96 12.61 -8.88
CA GLY A 34 12.65 13.88 -9.08
C GLY A 34 12.13 15.02 -8.21
N MET A 35 11.60 14.71 -7.05
CA MET A 35 11.10 15.72 -6.10
C MET A 35 11.77 15.55 -4.73
N SER A 36 11.70 16.60 -3.91
CA SER A 36 12.18 16.51 -2.55
C SER A 36 11.18 15.74 -1.69
N THR A 37 11.67 15.16 -0.60
CA THR A 37 10.81 14.50 0.38
C THR A 37 9.74 15.46 0.91
N LYS A 38 10.12 16.72 1.13
CA LYS A 38 9.20 17.74 1.60
C LYS A 38 8.05 17.96 0.62
N THR A 39 8.35 17.97 -0.68
CA THR A 39 7.33 18.11 -1.72
C THR A 39 6.39 16.91 -1.70
N LEU A 40 6.93 15.70 -1.58
CA LEU A 40 6.12 14.49 -1.48
C LEU A 40 5.19 14.54 -0.26
N VAL A 41 5.72 14.93 0.89
CA VAL A 41 4.93 15.05 2.13
C VAL A 41 3.77 16.02 1.94
N ARG A 42 4.04 17.18 1.36
CA ARG A 42 3.00 18.19 1.08
C ARG A 42 1.93 17.65 0.14
N LEU A 43 2.34 16.92 -0.88
CA LEU A 43 1.42 16.35 -1.87
C LEU A 43 0.43 15.41 -1.19
N PHE A 44 0.93 14.47 -0.40
CA PHE A 44 0.07 13.50 0.28
C PHE A 44 -0.81 14.15 1.34
N GLN A 45 -0.25 15.11 2.09
CA GLN A 45 -1.04 15.82 3.09
C GLN A 45 -2.19 16.59 2.44
N LYS A 46 -1.93 17.24 1.31
CA LYS A 46 -2.95 18.01 0.59
C LYS A 46 -4.03 17.12 0.01
N GLU A 47 -3.64 16.01 -0.62
CA GLU A 47 -4.58 15.16 -1.37
C GLU A 47 -5.29 14.13 -0.50
N THR A 48 -4.66 13.67 0.58
CA THR A 48 -5.21 12.57 1.39
C THR A 48 -5.34 12.88 2.88
N GLY A 49 -4.67 13.92 3.36
CA GLY A 49 -4.59 14.19 4.79
C GLY A 49 -3.71 13.20 5.54
N MET A 50 -2.98 12.33 4.82
CA MET A 50 -2.15 11.27 5.40
C MET A 50 -0.69 11.45 5.04
N THR A 51 0.20 10.81 5.81
CA THR A 51 1.59 10.66 5.40
C THR A 51 1.64 9.66 4.24
N PHE A 52 2.75 9.68 3.49
CA PHE A 52 2.97 8.69 2.45
C PHE A 52 2.86 7.27 3.00
N HIS A 53 3.49 7.02 4.16
CA HIS A 53 3.47 5.68 4.77
C HIS A 53 2.07 5.23 5.13
N GLN A 54 1.26 6.11 5.74
CA GLN A 54 -0.13 5.80 6.09
C GLN A 54 -0.95 5.48 4.86
N TRP A 55 -0.81 6.30 3.83
CA TRP A 55 -1.50 6.09 2.56
C TRP A 55 -1.10 4.75 1.93
N ALA A 56 0.21 4.50 1.84
CA ALA A 56 0.73 3.26 1.24
C ALA A 56 0.21 2.02 1.98
N THR A 57 0.21 2.07 3.32
CA THR A 57 -0.31 0.97 4.14
C THR A 57 -1.78 0.73 3.86
N GLN A 58 -2.58 1.79 3.81
CA GLN A 58 -4.01 1.67 3.55
C GLN A 58 -4.27 1.08 2.16
N VAL A 59 -3.54 1.55 1.15
CA VAL A 59 -3.67 1.03 -0.22
C VAL A 59 -3.29 -0.46 -0.28
N LYS A 60 -2.19 -0.83 0.36
CA LYS A 60 -1.77 -2.24 0.41
C LYS A 60 -2.86 -3.13 1.00
N LEU A 61 -3.47 -2.69 2.09
CA LEU A 61 -4.48 -3.50 2.77
C LEU A 61 -5.79 -3.60 1.98
N VAL A 62 -6.15 -2.55 1.24
CA VAL A 62 -7.30 -2.60 0.33
C VAL A 62 -7.01 -3.58 -0.82
N LEU A 63 -5.80 -3.54 -1.39
CA LEU A 63 -5.38 -4.51 -2.40
C LEU A 63 -5.41 -5.92 -1.84
N ALA A 64 -4.97 -6.10 -0.60
CA ALA A 64 -4.99 -7.40 0.06
C ALA A 64 -6.41 -7.97 0.12
N MET A 65 -7.40 -7.15 0.49
CA MET A 65 -8.79 -7.61 0.53
C MET A 65 -9.24 -8.10 -0.83
N ALA A 66 -8.95 -7.34 -1.88
CA ALA A 66 -9.34 -7.71 -3.24
C ALA A 66 -8.69 -9.02 -3.67
N TRP A 67 -7.38 -9.17 -3.44
CA TRP A 67 -6.65 -10.37 -3.85
C TRP A 67 -7.06 -11.60 -3.04
N LEU A 68 -7.29 -11.45 -1.74
CA LEU A 68 -7.78 -12.54 -0.91
C LEU A 68 -9.18 -12.99 -1.37
N SER A 69 -10.03 -12.04 -1.73
CA SER A 69 -11.37 -12.35 -2.26
C SER A 69 -11.29 -13.09 -3.59
N ASP A 70 -10.24 -12.85 -4.37
CA ASP A 70 -10.01 -13.54 -5.64
C ASP A 70 -9.33 -14.90 -5.48
N GLY A 71 -9.05 -15.31 -4.24
CA GLY A 71 -8.50 -16.62 -3.96
C GLY A 71 -6.99 -16.67 -3.79
N MET A 72 -6.31 -15.53 -3.79
CA MET A 72 -4.86 -15.50 -3.54
C MET A 72 -4.58 -15.90 -2.10
N SER A 73 -3.52 -16.68 -1.88
CA SER A 73 -3.17 -17.12 -0.52
C SER A 73 -2.60 -15.97 0.31
N ILE A 74 -2.69 -16.11 1.63
CA ILE A 74 -2.13 -15.15 2.57
C ILE A 74 -0.64 -14.94 2.31
N THR A 75 0.11 -16.03 2.09
CA THR A 75 1.54 -15.97 1.81
C THR A 75 1.83 -15.21 0.53
N GLN A 76 1.06 -15.46 -0.53
CA GLN A 76 1.22 -14.75 -1.80
C GLN A 76 0.94 -13.26 -1.65
N VAL A 77 -0.13 -12.90 -0.96
CA VAL A 77 -0.49 -11.51 -0.72
C VAL A 77 0.61 -10.79 0.07
N ALA A 78 1.08 -11.40 1.16
CA ALA A 78 2.14 -10.84 1.98
C ALA A 78 3.40 -10.59 1.16
N HIS A 79 3.77 -11.55 0.32
CA HIS A 79 4.95 -11.44 -0.55
C HIS A 79 4.78 -10.31 -1.58
N GLN A 80 3.65 -10.25 -2.26
CA GLN A 80 3.36 -9.24 -3.28
C GLN A 80 3.41 -7.82 -2.70
N LEU A 81 3.01 -7.67 -1.46
CA LEU A 81 2.95 -6.37 -0.80
C LEU A 81 4.23 -6.03 -0.02
N SER A 82 5.27 -6.85 -0.18
CA SER A 82 6.60 -6.63 0.43
C SER A 82 6.59 -6.68 1.96
N TYR A 83 5.72 -7.49 2.54
CA TYR A 83 5.80 -7.75 3.98
C TYR A 83 6.94 -8.72 4.26
N SER A 84 7.62 -8.52 5.39
CA SER A 84 8.76 -9.34 5.76
C SER A 84 8.38 -10.79 6.14
N SER A 85 7.10 -10.99 6.52
CA SER A 85 6.58 -12.30 6.90
C SER A 85 5.06 -12.30 6.81
N ASP A 86 4.47 -13.50 6.79
CA ASP A 86 3.02 -13.66 6.89
C ASP A 86 2.50 -13.05 8.17
N SER A 87 3.23 -13.25 9.28
CA SER A 87 2.85 -12.73 10.59
C SER A 87 2.75 -11.21 10.61
N ALA A 88 3.70 -10.53 9.96
CA ALA A 88 3.68 -9.07 9.87
C ALA A 88 2.46 -8.58 9.10
N PHE A 89 2.14 -9.23 7.99
CA PHE A 89 0.96 -8.90 7.21
C PHE A 89 -0.33 -9.14 8.00
N ILE A 90 -0.45 -10.30 8.61
CA ILE A 90 -1.63 -10.68 9.40
C ILE A 90 -1.88 -9.67 10.52
N ALA A 91 -0.82 -9.29 11.24
CA ALA A 91 -0.93 -8.34 12.35
C ALA A 91 -1.41 -6.97 11.88
N GLN A 92 -0.86 -6.48 10.76
CA GLN A 92 -1.25 -5.17 10.23
C GLN A 92 -2.67 -5.19 9.69
N PHE A 93 -3.05 -6.24 8.98
CA PHE A 93 -4.40 -6.41 8.45
C PHE A 93 -5.42 -6.39 9.60
N LYS A 94 -5.17 -7.15 10.65
CA LYS A 94 -6.06 -7.21 11.81
C LYS A 94 -6.16 -5.86 12.51
N ARG A 95 -5.06 -5.12 12.60
CA ARG A 95 -5.05 -3.80 13.23
C ARG A 95 -5.98 -2.83 12.48
N TYR A 96 -6.01 -2.91 11.15
CA TYR A 96 -6.81 -1.99 10.33
C TYR A 96 -8.27 -2.42 10.20
N PHE A 97 -8.52 -3.72 10.09
CA PHE A 97 -9.86 -4.23 9.77
C PHE A 97 -10.53 -4.98 10.92
N ALA A 98 -9.86 -5.09 12.06
CA ALA A 98 -10.35 -5.76 13.26
C ALA A 98 -10.58 -7.27 13.10
N VAL A 99 -10.29 -7.85 11.94
CA VAL A 99 -10.33 -9.29 11.69
C VAL A 99 -9.04 -9.71 11.00
N THR A 100 -8.67 -10.98 11.14
CA THR A 100 -7.50 -11.52 10.43
C THR A 100 -7.85 -11.75 8.96
N PRO A 101 -6.83 -11.85 8.08
CA PRO A 101 -7.09 -12.22 6.69
C PRO A 101 -7.85 -13.53 6.54
N GLY A 102 -7.53 -14.53 7.40
CA GLY A 102 -8.24 -15.81 7.39
C GLY A 102 -9.71 -15.66 7.74
N GLU A 103 -10.01 -14.89 8.77
CA GLU A 103 -11.39 -14.60 9.16
C GLU A 103 -12.13 -13.83 8.07
N PHE A 104 -11.46 -12.89 7.44
CA PHE A 104 -12.03 -12.10 6.33
C PHE A 104 -12.45 -13.02 5.18
N VAL A 105 -11.55 -13.91 4.76
CA VAL A 105 -11.84 -14.86 3.66
C VAL A 105 -13.00 -15.78 4.04
N LYS A 106 -13.00 -16.28 5.26
CA LYS A 106 -14.07 -17.16 5.75
C LYS A 106 -15.42 -16.46 5.71
N GLN A 107 -15.48 -15.19 6.12
CA GLN A 107 -16.71 -14.41 6.09
C GLN A 107 -17.19 -14.16 4.66
N ALA A 108 -16.25 -13.93 3.73
CA ALA A 108 -16.58 -13.65 2.34
C ALA A 108 -17.21 -14.85 1.61
N TYR A 109 -16.89 -16.08 2.06
CA TYR A 109 -17.35 -17.31 1.41
C TYR A 109 -18.34 -18.11 2.24
N CYS A 110 -18.83 -17.56 3.34
CA CYS A 110 -19.86 -18.21 4.16
C CYS A 110 -21.24 -17.77 3.73
#